data_a857ca1d6af3ed0356f06eb59d920c12
#
_entry.id   a857ca1d6af3ed0356f06eb59d920c12
#
_cell.length_a   1.000
_cell.length_b   1.000
_cell.length_c   1.000
_cell.angle_alpha   90.00
_cell.angle_beta   90.00
_cell.angle_gamma   90.00
#
_symmetry.space_group_name_H-M   'P 1'
#
loop_
_entity.id
_entity.type
_entity.pdbx_description
1 polymer ?
#
loop_
_entity_poly.entity_id
_entity_poly.type
_entity_poly.pdbx_seq_one_letter_code
_entity_poly.pdbx_strand_id
1 'polypeptide(L)'
;AYTLSNGGTTINIAGGALANSVDLYCVFLGKELTIQNVGDNSVTHNKLSTPIRQSVKTDTSVISSATNLVATRHYFVDTTNAPVTVTFPTSPSLGDTIYVSDAYGTWDTNSCTVNPNGEKINGSTGNSTLSSEYDSKEYIYIGGTAGWRTV
;
A
#
# COMPACT_ATOMS: atom_id res chain seq x y z
N ALA A 1 -7.53 12.20 50.83
CA ALA A 1 -6.47 12.62 49.90
C ALA A 1 -5.78 11.38 49.34
N TYR A 2 -5.37 11.41 48.10
CA TYR A 2 -4.57 10.35 47.47
C TYR A 2 -3.31 10.95 46.85
N THR A 3 -2.29 10.14 46.70
CA THR A 3 -1.08 10.51 45.96
C THR A 3 -0.77 9.42 44.94
N LEU A 4 -0.21 9.82 43.80
CA LEU A 4 0.31 8.89 42.79
C LEU A 4 1.81 8.72 43.01
N SER A 5 2.27 7.50 42.97
CA SER A 5 3.69 7.16 43.05
C SER A 5 4.09 6.24 41.89
N ASN A 6 5.37 5.97 41.76
CA ASN A 6 5.92 5.07 40.75
C ASN A 6 5.50 5.42 39.33
N GLY A 7 5.65 6.70 38.93
CA GLY A 7 5.30 7.18 37.58
C GLY A 7 3.81 7.15 37.25
N GLY A 8 2.95 7.18 38.27
CA GLY A 8 1.50 7.15 38.09
C GLY A 8 0.86 5.76 38.08
N THR A 9 1.65 4.71 38.34
CA THR A 9 1.15 3.33 38.33
C THR A 9 0.61 2.86 39.66
N THR A 10 0.85 3.60 40.76
CA THR A 10 0.37 3.26 42.10
C THR A 10 -0.41 4.41 42.71
N ILE A 11 -1.61 4.11 43.21
CA ILE A 11 -2.45 5.06 43.93
C ILE A 11 -2.28 4.79 45.43
N ASN A 12 -1.76 5.77 46.18
CA ASN A 12 -1.70 5.70 47.65
C ASN A 12 -2.84 6.51 48.25
N ILE A 13 -3.67 5.85 49.05
CA ILE A 13 -4.79 6.49 49.73
C ILE A 13 -4.39 6.82 51.17
N ALA A 14 -4.41 8.11 51.54
CA ALA A 14 -4.15 8.52 52.90
C ALA A 14 -5.35 8.16 53.80
N GLY A 15 -5.12 7.32 54.77
CA GLY A 15 -6.17 6.93 55.72
C GLY A 15 -6.26 5.42 55.99
N GLY A 16 -5.36 4.62 55.43
CA GLY A 16 -5.29 3.17 55.70
C GLY A 16 -6.01 2.29 54.64
N ALA A 17 -6.05 1.03 54.90
CA ALA A 17 -6.66 0.04 54.00
C ALA A 17 -8.16 0.29 53.85
N LEU A 18 -8.68 0.17 52.64
CA LEU A 18 -10.11 0.19 52.37
C LEU A 18 -10.76 -1.07 52.99
N ALA A 19 -11.97 -0.93 53.54
CA ALA A 19 -12.72 -2.06 54.00
C ALA A 19 -13.02 -3.02 52.83
N ASN A 20 -13.06 -4.34 53.11
CA ASN A 20 -13.22 -5.38 52.09
C ASN A 20 -14.49 -5.30 51.23
N SER A 21 -15.39 -4.38 51.51
CA SER A 21 -16.67 -4.18 50.81
C SER A 21 -16.75 -2.84 50.05
N VAL A 22 -15.63 -2.13 49.85
CA VAL A 22 -15.65 -0.86 49.16
C VAL A 22 -15.13 -1.06 47.74
N ASP A 23 -15.98 -0.83 46.77
CA ASP A 23 -15.56 -0.76 45.36
C ASP A 23 -14.87 0.58 45.08
N LEU A 24 -13.62 0.54 44.66
CA LEU A 24 -12.88 1.71 44.21
C LEU A 24 -13.06 1.90 42.72
N TYR A 25 -13.82 2.91 42.33
CA TYR A 25 -13.90 3.33 40.94
C TYR A 25 -12.88 4.42 40.66
N CYS A 26 -11.86 4.13 39.85
CA CYS A 26 -10.98 5.13 39.29
C CYS A 26 -11.52 5.55 37.92
N VAL A 27 -12.11 6.74 37.83
CA VAL A 27 -12.35 7.39 36.55
C VAL A 27 -11.09 8.15 36.19
N PHE A 28 -10.34 7.63 35.23
CA PHE A 28 -9.21 8.34 34.64
C PHE A 28 -9.77 9.44 33.71
N LEU A 29 -9.95 10.65 34.26
CA LEU A 29 -10.15 11.85 33.45
C LEU A 29 -8.80 12.25 32.90
N GLY A 30 -8.35 11.48 31.91
CA GLY A 30 -6.99 11.63 31.38
C GLY A 30 -6.72 13.01 30.84
N LYS A 31 -5.55 13.56 31.17
CA LYS A 31 -4.85 14.41 30.22
C LYS A 31 -4.84 13.68 28.89
N GLU A 32 -5.15 14.38 27.79
CA GLU A 32 -4.86 13.88 26.46
C GLU A 32 -3.51 13.16 26.48
N LEU A 33 -3.47 11.91 26.07
CA LEU A 33 -2.23 11.28 25.71
C LEU A 33 -1.67 12.11 24.56
N THR A 34 -0.82 13.09 24.89
CA THR A 34 0.01 13.72 23.90
C THR A 34 0.86 12.58 23.36
N ILE A 35 0.55 12.13 22.15
CA ILE A 35 1.42 11.22 21.42
C ILE A 35 2.68 12.03 21.13
N GLN A 36 3.60 12.04 22.10
CA GLN A 36 4.91 12.64 21.91
C GLN A 36 5.68 11.73 20.95
N ASN A 37 5.86 12.22 19.74
CA ASN A 37 6.67 11.61 18.69
C ASN A 37 6.35 10.13 18.46
N VAL A 38 5.51 9.90 17.49
CA VAL A 38 5.51 8.62 16.80
C VAL A 38 6.89 8.53 16.15
N GLY A 39 7.80 7.73 16.72
CA GLY A 39 9.16 7.59 16.20
C GLY A 39 9.14 7.22 14.73
N ASP A 40 10.11 7.66 13.97
CA ASP A 40 10.26 7.34 12.55
C ASP A 40 10.13 5.82 12.37
N ASN A 41 9.31 5.41 11.39
CA ASN A 41 8.95 4.01 11.10
C ASN A 41 8.10 3.29 12.17
N SER A 42 7.60 3.96 13.20
CA SER A 42 6.72 3.34 14.20
C SER A 42 5.30 3.05 13.66
N VAL A 43 4.85 3.80 12.65
CA VAL A 43 3.63 3.52 11.90
C VAL A 43 4.00 2.75 10.64
N THR A 44 3.94 1.45 10.71
CA THR A 44 4.20 0.57 9.57
C THR A 44 2.95 0.48 8.67
N HIS A 45 3.15 0.06 7.42
CA HIS A 45 2.08 -0.16 6.46
C HIS A 45 0.91 -0.97 7.04
N ASN A 46 1.20 -1.99 7.85
CA ASN A 46 0.17 -2.84 8.46
C ASN A 46 -0.65 -2.15 9.57
N LYS A 47 -0.18 -1.03 10.11
CA LYS A 47 -0.91 -0.22 11.10
C LYS A 47 -1.85 0.80 10.47
N LEU A 48 -1.73 1.02 9.16
CA LEU A 48 -2.63 1.92 8.43
C LEU A 48 -3.93 1.20 8.08
N SER A 49 -5.02 1.96 7.97
CA SER A 49 -6.29 1.41 7.47
C SER A 49 -6.17 1.00 6.00
N THR A 50 -6.99 0.05 5.57
CA THR A 50 -7.01 -0.45 4.19
C THR A 50 -7.08 0.66 3.13
N PRO A 51 -7.94 1.69 3.25
CA PRO A 51 -7.98 2.77 2.26
C PRO A 51 -6.66 3.53 2.12
N ILE A 52 -5.94 3.75 3.23
CA ILE A 52 -4.64 4.45 3.20
C ILE A 52 -3.55 3.55 2.60
N ARG A 53 -3.62 2.24 2.86
CA ARG A 53 -2.67 1.27 2.31
C ARG A 53 -2.83 1.06 0.81
N GLN A 54 -4.02 1.29 0.28
CA GLN A 54 -4.35 1.13 -1.14
C GLN A 54 -4.07 2.37 -1.98
N SER A 55 -3.54 3.45 -1.40
CA SER A 55 -3.10 4.59 -2.21
C SER A 55 -1.98 4.17 -3.16
N VAL A 56 -2.11 4.54 -4.43
CA VAL A 56 -1.09 4.23 -5.43
C VAL A 56 0.22 4.89 -5.05
N LYS A 57 1.27 4.09 -4.96
CA LYS A 57 2.62 4.56 -4.71
C LYS A 57 3.36 4.65 -6.05
N THR A 58 3.81 5.84 -6.39
CA THR A 58 4.69 6.01 -7.55
C THR A 58 6.05 5.42 -7.24
N ASP A 59 6.50 4.49 -8.08
CA ASP A 59 7.88 4.05 -8.07
C ASP A 59 8.65 5.01 -8.97
N THR A 60 9.58 5.74 -8.39
CA THR A 60 10.40 6.72 -9.11
C THR A 60 11.57 6.08 -9.86
N SER A 61 11.77 4.78 -9.69
CA SER A 61 12.78 4.04 -10.44
C SER A 61 12.25 3.73 -11.83
N VAL A 62 13.00 4.14 -12.86
CA VAL A 62 12.69 3.81 -14.24
C VAL A 62 13.09 2.37 -14.53
N ILE A 63 12.17 1.58 -15.06
CA ILE A 63 12.39 0.17 -15.44
C ILE A 63 12.91 0.12 -16.87
N SER A 64 14.12 -0.41 -17.08
CA SER A 64 14.72 -0.60 -18.40
C SER A 64 15.00 -2.07 -18.75
N SER A 65 14.47 -3.00 -17.99
CA SER A 65 14.66 -4.44 -18.21
C SER A 65 13.41 -5.21 -17.74
N ALA A 66 13.32 -6.50 -18.09
CA ALA A 66 12.22 -7.36 -17.69
C ALA A 66 12.05 -7.37 -16.16
N THR A 67 10.84 -7.03 -15.68
CA THR A 67 10.57 -6.81 -14.26
C THR A 67 9.20 -7.35 -13.85
N ASN A 68 9.14 -7.99 -12.67
CA ASN A 68 7.88 -8.37 -12.03
C ASN A 68 7.33 -7.18 -11.23
N LEU A 69 6.12 -6.77 -11.56
CA LEU A 69 5.45 -5.65 -10.93
C LEU A 69 4.73 -6.07 -9.65
N VAL A 70 4.56 -5.11 -8.74
CA VAL A 70 3.77 -5.24 -7.53
C VAL A 70 2.53 -4.36 -7.67
N ALA A 71 1.38 -4.85 -7.23
CA ALA A 71 0.13 -4.09 -7.27
C ALA A 71 0.18 -2.80 -6.44
N THR A 72 -0.74 -1.89 -6.75
CA THR A 72 -0.91 -0.59 -6.12
C THR A 72 0.31 0.33 -6.31
N ARG A 73 0.88 0.30 -7.52
CA ARG A 73 2.04 1.12 -7.90
C ARG A 73 1.92 1.68 -9.30
N HIS A 74 2.66 2.77 -9.53
CA HIS A 74 2.88 3.39 -10.81
C HIS A 74 4.34 3.21 -11.23
N TYR A 75 4.56 2.68 -12.42
CA TYR A 75 5.87 2.38 -12.98
C TYR A 75 6.12 3.15 -14.25
N PHE A 76 7.33 3.68 -14.40
CA PHE A 76 7.82 4.27 -15.64
C PHE A 76 8.73 3.28 -16.34
N VAL A 77 8.47 2.98 -17.61
CA VAL A 77 9.20 1.96 -18.39
C VAL A 77 9.96 2.63 -19.50
N ASP A 78 11.27 2.46 -19.49
CA ASP A 78 12.21 2.94 -20.51
C ASP A 78 12.50 1.82 -21.52
N THR A 79 12.07 2.02 -22.76
CA THR A 79 12.35 1.11 -23.86
C THR A 79 13.34 1.70 -24.88
N THR A 80 14.06 2.76 -24.52
CA THR A 80 15.01 3.45 -25.44
C THR A 80 15.96 2.49 -26.14
N ASN A 81 16.51 1.53 -25.42
CA ASN A 81 17.53 0.61 -25.94
C ASN A 81 16.98 -0.72 -26.46
N ALA A 82 15.85 -1.17 -25.98
CA ALA A 82 15.24 -2.47 -26.36
C ALA A 82 13.80 -2.55 -25.84
N PRO A 83 12.95 -3.41 -26.44
CA PRO A 83 11.63 -3.74 -25.89
C PRO A 83 11.74 -4.29 -24.47
N VAL A 84 10.82 -3.90 -23.58
CA VAL A 84 10.77 -4.34 -22.18
C VAL A 84 9.50 -5.13 -21.93
N THR A 85 9.62 -6.23 -21.19
CA THR A 85 8.46 -6.98 -20.69
C THR A 85 8.28 -6.75 -19.20
N VAL A 86 7.10 -6.30 -18.81
CA VAL A 86 6.68 -6.22 -17.41
C VAL A 86 5.67 -7.33 -17.11
N THR A 87 5.79 -7.95 -15.94
CA THR A 87 4.97 -9.11 -15.56
C THR A 87 4.14 -8.74 -14.33
N PHE A 88 2.84 -8.95 -14.40
CA PHE A 88 1.90 -8.70 -13.33
C PHE A 88 2.01 -9.74 -12.19
N PRO A 89 1.48 -9.45 -10.99
CA PRO A 89 1.45 -10.41 -9.87
C PRO A 89 0.69 -11.69 -10.24
N THR A 90 1.13 -12.84 -9.69
CA THR A 90 0.50 -14.15 -9.92
C THR A 90 -0.83 -14.37 -9.22
N SER A 91 -1.10 -13.60 -8.19
CA SER A 91 -2.31 -13.76 -7.34
C SER A 91 -2.83 -12.38 -6.97
N PRO A 92 -3.38 -11.63 -7.94
CA PRO A 92 -3.91 -10.31 -7.66
C PRO A 92 -5.20 -10.40 -6.85
N SER A 93 -5.44 -9.39 -6.03
CA SER A 93 -6.68 -9.20 -5.27
C SER A 93 -7.64 -8.27 -6.01
N LEU A 94 -8.95 -8.44 -5.79
CA LEU A 94 -9.95 -7.52 -6.36
C LEU A 94 -9.64 -6.07 -5.93
N GLY A 95 -9.58 -5.16 -6.91
CA GLY A 95 -9.26 -3.76 -6.70
C GLY A 95 -7.76 -3.43 -6.73
N ASP A 96 -6.89 -4.41 -6.94
CA ASP A 96 -5.48 -4.14 -7.20
C ASP A 96 -5.33 -3.28 -8.46
N THR A 97 -4.47 -2.27 -8.38
CA THR A 97 -4.21 -1.34 -9.49
C THR A 97 -2.73 -1.34 -9.86
N ILE A 98 -2.45 -1.22 -11.15
CA ILE A 98 -1.09 -1.03 -11.66
C ILE A 98 -1.15 0.03 -12.75
N TYR A 99 -0.27 1.04 -12.65
CA TYR A 99 -0.06 2.03 -13.69
C TYR A 99 1.26 1.75 -14.39
N VAL A 100 1.25 1.77 -15.71
CA VAL A 100 2.45 1.60 -16.55
C VAL A 100 2.50 2.75 -17.54
N SER A 101 3.57 3.52 -17.51
CA SER A 101 3.75 4.72 -18.34
C SER A 101 5.04 4.65 -19.11
N ASP A 102 5.04 5.17 -20.33
CA ASP A 102 6.24 5.38 -21.12
C ASP A 102 7.11 6.47 -20.49
N ALA A 103 8.34 6.12 -20.15
CA ALA A 103 9.25 7.03 -19.48
C ALA A 103 9.77 8.15 -20.40
N TYR A 104 10.01 7.84 -21.66
CA TYR A 104 10.75 8.72 -22.58
C TYR A 104 10.16 8.82 -23.99
N GLY A 105 8.94 8.36 -24.21
CA GLY A 105 8.29 8.42 -25.51
C GLY A 105 8.91 7.48 -26.54
N THR A 106 9.21 6.25 -26.14
CA THR A 106 9.94 5.30 -26.99
C THR A 106 9.18 4.00 -27.29
N TRP A 107 7.94 3.89 -26.84
CA TRP A 107 7.14 2.67 -27.02
C TRP A 107 6.71 2.45 -28.48
N ASP A 108 6.68 3.48 -29.31
CA ASP A 108 6.42 3.38 -30.74
C ASP A 108 7.57 2.70 -31.51
N THR A 109 8.79 2.90 -31.04
CA THR A 109 10.02 2.32 -31.60
C THR A 109 10.32 0.94 -30.99
N ASN A 110 10.28 0.84 -29.67
CA ASN A 110 10.50 -0.37 -28.90
C ASN A 110 9.33 -0.57 -27.93
N SER A 111 8.42 -1.46 -28.22
CA SER A 111 7.20 -1.63 -27.43
C SER A 111 7.45 -2.15 -26.01
N CYS A 112 6.57 -1.76 -25.09
CA CYS A 112 6.46 -2.40 -23.78
C CYS A 112 5.43 -3.55 -23.85
N THR A 113 5.82 -4.73 -23.41
CA THR A 113 4.94 -5.91 -23.34
C THR A 113 4.48 -6.10 -21.90
N VAL A 114 3.16 -6.17 -21.68
CA VAL A 114 2.55 -6.50 -20.39
C VAL A 114 2.15 -7.97 -20.38
N ASN A 115 2.78 -8.74 -19.53
CA ASN A 115 2.44 -10.15 -19.28
C ASN A 115 1.51 -10.24 -18.06
N PRO A 116 0.25 -10.67 -18.22
CA PRO A 116 -0.70 -10.80 -17.12
C PRO A 116 -0.45 -11.98 -16.20
N ASN A 117 0.59 -12.77 -16.44
CA ASN A 117 1.06 -13.86 -15.59
C ASN A 117 -0.01 -14.93 -15.27
N GLY A 118 -0.69 -15.40 -16.30
CA GLY A 118 -1.76 -16.41 -16.19
C GLY A 118 -3.17 -15.84 -16.04
N GLU A 119 -3.29 -14.56 -15.68
CA GLU A 119 -4.56 -13.87 -15.67
C GLU A 119 -4.96 -13.38 -17.07
N LYS A 120 -6.08 -12.66 -17.17
CA LYS A 120 -6.56 -12.05 -18.41
C LYS A 120 -6.39 -10.55 -18.38
N ILE A 121 -6.31 -9.95 -19.56
CA ILE A 121 -6.46 -8.49 -19.76
C ILE A 121 -7.68 -8.27 -20.65
N ASN A 122 -8.67 -7.55 -20.15
CA ASN A 122 -9.93 -7.28 -20.84
C ASN A 122 -10.62 -8.56 -21.37
N GLY A 123 -10.52 -9.66 -20.64
CA GLY A 123 -11.09 -10.96 -21.00
C GLY A 123 -10.25 -11.80 -21.96
N SER A 124 -9.17 -11.26 -22.49
CA SER A 124 -8.27 -11.99 -23.40
C SER A 124 -7.09 -12.61 -22.63
N THR A 125 -6.75 -13.84 -22.98
CA THR A 125 -5.52 -14.50 -22.51
C THR A 125 -4.34 -14.05 -23.36
N GLY A 126 -3.17 -13.93 -22.76
CA GLY A 126 -1.95 -13.53 -23.42
C GLY A 126 -1.49 -12.12 -23.09
N ASN A 127 -0.37 -11.74 -23.66
CA ASN A 127 0.27 -10.46 -23.40
C ASN A 127 -0.45 -9.30 -24.09
N SER A 128 -0.36 -8.11 -23.49
CA SER A 128 -0.77 -6.86 -24.13
C SER A 128 0.48 -6.07 -24.54
N THR A 129 0.43 -5.48 -25.73
CA THR A 129 1.53 -4.65 -26.24
C THR A 129 1.16 -3.18 -26.17
N LEU A 130 2.03 -2.37 -25.58
CA LEU A 130 1.94 -0.92 -25.52
C LEU A 130 2.96 -0.35 -26.51
N SER A 131 2.46 0.39 -27.51
CA SER A 131 3.26 0.85 -28.66
C SER A 131 2.99 2.30 -29.06
N SER A 132 2.41 3.09 -28.18
CA SER A 132 2.18 4.52 -28.40
C SER A 132 3.15 5.31 -27.53
N GLU A 133 3.85 6.28 -28.14
CA GLU A 133 4.76 7.16 -27.41
C GLU A 133 4.03 7.98 -26.33
N TYR A 134 4.65 8.19 -25.18
CA TYR A 134 4.13 8.92 -24.02
C TYR A 134 2.79 8.42 -23.49
N ASP A 135 2.40 7.17 -23.82
CA ASP A 135 1.16 6.57 -23.34
C ASP A 135 1.27 6.13 -21.88
N SER A 136 0.13 6.03 -21.24
CA SER A 136 -0.02 5.52 -19.88
C SER A 136 -1.27 4.68 -19.77
N LYS A 137 -1.17 3.51 -19.16
CA LYS A 137 -2.30 2.60 -18.94
C LYS A 137 -2.45 2.29 -17.47
N GLU A 138 -3.67 2.45 -17.01
CA GLU A 138 -4.10 1.93 -15.73
C GLU A 138 -4.74 0.56 -15.92
N TYR A 139 -4.39 -0.37 -15.04
CA TYR A 139 -4.97 -1.70 -14.98
C TYR A 139 -5.57 -1.90 -13.59
N ILE A 140 -6.86 -2.30 -13.55
CA ILE A 140 -7.57 -2.63 -12.31
C ILE A 140 -7.97 -4.11 -12.37
N TYR A 141 -7.62 -4.89 -11.37
CA TYR A 141 -8.02 -6.28 -11.30
C TYR A 141 -9.46 -6.40 -10.78
N ILE A 142 -10.34 -6.92 -11.63
CA ILE A 142 -11.75 -7.14 -11.29
C ILE A 142 -12.11 -8.62 -11.22
N GLY A 143 -11.13 -9.51 -11.47
CA GLY A 143 -11.30 -10.96 -11.39
C GLY A 143 -12.21 -11.54 -12.47
N GLY A 144 -12.61 -12.78 -12.26
CA GLY A 144 -13.57 -13.49 -13.11
C GLY A 144 -13.12 -13.64 -14.56
N THR A 145 -14.02 -13.38 -15.48
CA THR A 145 -13.74 -13.55 -16.93
C THR A 145 -12.95 -12.41 -17.54
N ALA A 146 -12.93 -11.25 -16.91
CA ALA A 146 -12.26 -10.05 -17.44
C ALA A 146 -10.80 -9.96 -17.01
N GLY A 147 -10.46 -10.40 -15.78
CA GLY A 147 -9.15 -10.29 -15.20
C GLY A 147 -8.77 -8.83 -14.89
N TRP A 148 -7.70 -8.34 -15.47
CA TRP A 148 -7.28 -6.95 -15.46
C TRP A 148 -8.06 -6.13 -16.49
N ARG A 149 -8.64 -5.03 -16.06
CA ARG A 149 -9.33 -4.07 -16.93
C ARG A 149 -8.45 -2.86 -17.17
N THR A 150 -8.29 -2.45 -18.41
CA THR A 150 -7.69 -1.16 -18.77
C THR A 150 -8.71 -0.05 -18.61
N VAL A 151 -8.29 1.08 -18.07
CA VAL A 151 -9.11 2.27 -17.82
C VAL A 151 -8.42 3.49 -18.41
#